data_0cdfd255c26b9b6fe282f875657377b6
#
_entry.id   0cdfd255c26b9b6fe282f875657377b6
#
_cell.length_a   1.000
_cell.length_b   1.000
_cell.length_c   1.000
_cell.angle_alpha   90.00
_cell.angle_beta   90.00
_cell.angle_gamma   90.00
#
_symmetry.space_group_name_H-M   'P 1'
#
loop_
_entity.id
_entity.type
_entity.pdbx_description
1 polymer ?
#
loop_
_entity_poly.entity_id
_entity_poly.type
_entity_poly.pdbx_seq_one_letter_code
_entity_poly.pdbx_strand_id
1 'polypeptide(L)'
;MNKKNEKSNEINEINEPTPVYIERIAYGGYGIGKLPGGKLIFVEGAYPSELVNVQITEEKKDIAFGKVLQLLEKARYRRAPKCKYFGVCGGCHIMDVEYQKQLEFKRDIVKDQLRRIGKIDIEVNPVVPSDTEYEYRNKMEFTFGYDRGELKLGLNKRGTNEIVNIDQCPISPTSFNRVLKEMPDIIKMSKVKIYNPNSKAGMMKHLVLRYSNSNNQTMVIFVTKTEKFQEAGYIRSELLKRVPQVNSIIHVMNSSDEIVLRGPYETLYGSGVLEIEMDYEKFQIPPTAFFQNNFNVAAKMVEYVTKGLELNGSETVLDLYAGVGTFTMRLAMLTKYVTAVESSHISVKAGRANANINNLRNVRYEEAEVEEFLSAFQGRADIVVVDPPRAGLDKKVCNEILKLAPQKIAYVSCDPATLARDLAILKEKYEILSVQ
;
A
#
# COMPACT_ATOMS: atom_id res chain seq x y z
N MET A 1 -20.00 -17.18 -49.64
CA MET A 1 -18.53 -17.21 -49.66
C MET A 1 -18.01 -16.16 -48.67
N ASN A 2 -17.86 -16.55 -47.43
CA ASN A 2 -17.34 -15.67 -46.35
C ASN A 2 -15.95 -16.17 -46.00
N LYS A 3 -14.93 -15.38 -46.32
CA LYS A 3 -13.57 -15.57 -45.82
C LYS A 3 -13.50 -14.97 -44.43
N LYS A 4 -13.52 -15.81 -43.38
CA LYS A 4 -13.08 -15.44 -42.03
C LYS A 4 -11.57 -15.24 -42.05
N ASN A 5 -11.14 -14.04 -41.71
CA ASN A 5 -9.75 -13.73 -41.40
C ASN A 5 -9.37 -14.43 -40.09
N GLU A 6 -8.68 -15.52 -40.17
CA GLU A 6 -7.84 -16.05 -39.12
C GLU A 6 -6.59 -15.17 -39.02
N LYS A 7 -6.56 -14.27 -38.07
CA LYS A 7 -5.30 -13.71 -37.58
C LYS A 7 -4.73 -14.74 -36.61
N SER A 8 -3.90 -15.63 -37.12
CA SER A 8 -2.99 -16.45 -36.33
C SER A 8 -2.11 -15.54 -35.49
N ASN A 9 -2.18 -15.69 -34.18
CA ASN A 9 -1.14 -15.21 -33.27
C ASN A 9 0.13 -16.02 -33.60
N GLU A 10 0.98 -15.47 -34.42
CA GLU A 10 2.36 -15.89 -34.53
C GLU A 10 3.00 -15.60 -33.17
N ILE A 11 3.20 -16.65 -32.39
CA ILE A 11 4.15 -16.67 -31.27
C ILE A 11 5.54 -16.61 -31.92
N ASN A 12 5.99 -15.38 -32.15
CA ASN A 12 7.26 -15.09 -32.75
C ASN A 12 8.38 -15.53 -31.83
N GLU A 13 9.24 -16.37 -32.39
CA GLU A 13 10.67 -16.52 -32.19
C GLU A 13 11.18 -16.21 -30.78
N ILE A 14 11.79 -17.21 -30.18
CA ILE A 14 12.67 -17.08 -29.02
C ILE A 14 13.70 -16.00 -29.37
N ASN A 15 13.42 -14.77 -29.01
CA ASN A 15 14.32 -13.66 -29.22
C ASN A 15 15.65 -13.99 -28.51
N GLU A 16 16.73 -13.98 -29.28
CA GLU A 16 18.09 -14.16 -28.73
C GLU A 16 18.27 -13.19 -27.53
N PRO A 17 18.95 -13.68 -26.47
CA PRO A 17 19.20 -12.84 -25.31
C PRO A 17 19.90 -11.53 -25.72
N THR A 18 19.27 -10.42 -25.44
CA THR A 18 19.78 -9.11 -25.83
C THR A 18 20.50 -8.46 -24.65
N PRO A 19 21.79 -8.07 -24.78
CA PRO A 19 22.49 -7.37 -23.73
C PRO A 19 21.97 -5.95 -23.59
N VAL A 20 21.65 -5.56 -22.35
CA VAL A 20 21.10 -4.23 -22.00
C VAL A 20 21.83 -3.68 -20.80
N TYR A 21 22.39 -2.49 -20.92
CA TYR A 21 22.89 -1.72 -19.79
C TYR A 21 21.75 -0.97 -19.12
N ILE A 22 21.65 -1.08 -17.80
CA ILE A 22 20.59 -0.45 -17.00
C ILE A 22 21.05 0.90 -16.51
N GLU A 23 20.41 1.96 -17.02
CA GLU A 23 20.75 3.36 -16.73
C GLU A 23 20.13 3.87 -15.44
N ARG A 24 18.87 3.46 -15.12
CA ARG A 24 18.07 3.97 -14.00
C ARG A 24 16.99 2.97 -13.59
N ILE A 25 16.27 3.28 -12.52
CA ILE A 25 15.17 2.48 -12.00
C ILE A 25 13.83 3.23 -12.14
N ALA A 26 12.77 2.51 -12.50
CA ALA A 26 11.41 3.01 -12.54
C ALA A 26 10.64 2.66 -11.26
N TYR A 27 9.52 3.38 -11.04
CA TYR A 27 8.53 2.99 -10.05
C TYR A 27 8.07 1.55 -10.30
N GLY A 28 7.91 0.78 -9.22
CA GLY A 28 7.64 -0.66 -9.32
C GLY A 28 8.90 -1.55 -9.43
N GLY A 29 10.11 -0.95 -9.38
CA GLY A 29 11.38 -1.70 -9.30
C GLY A 29 11.86 -2.29 -10.62
N TYR A 30 11.45 -1.72 -11.77
CA TYR A 30 11.99 -2.09 -13.07
C TYR A 30 13.26 -1.29 -13.38
N GLY A 31 14.33 -1.98 -13.77
CA GLY A 31 15.45 -1.31 -14.42
C GLY A 31 15.06 -0.76 -15.78
N ILE A 32 15.59 0.41 -16.16
CA ILE A 32 15.37 1.01 -17.47
C ILE A 32 16.68 1.07 -18.23
N GLY A 33 16.70 0.49 -19.41
CA GLY A 33 17.78 0.57 -20.37
C GLY A 33 17.27 0.86 -21.78
N LYS A 34 18.16 0.65 -22.77
CA LYS A 34 17.84 0.81 -24.19
C LYS A 34 18.22 -0.45 -24.95
N LEU A 35 17.32 -0.89 -25.81
CA LEU A 35 17.59 -1.90 -26.81
C LEU A 35 18.46 -1.33 -27.94
N PRO A 36 19.13 -2.20 -28.73
CA PRO A 36 19.69 -1.77 -30.01
C PRO A 36 18.63 -1.03 -30.83
N GLY A 37 18.98 0.15 -31.37
CA GLY A 37 18.00 1.03 -32.03
C GLY A 37 17.37 2.10 -31.13
N GLY A 38 17.68 2.11 -29.82
CA GLY A 38 17.34 3.21 -28.90
C GLY A 38 15.97 3.09 -28.22
N LYS A 39 15.17 2.04 -28.50
CA LYS A 39 13.88 1.81 -27.84
C LYS A 39 14.09 1.54 -26.34
N LEU A 40 13.29 2.19 -25.49
CA LEU A 40 13.33 1.96 -24.04
C LEU A 40 12.82 0.57 -23.67
N ILE A 41 13.52 -0.10 -22.74
CA ILE A 41 13.08 -1.36 -22.17
C ILE A 41 13.02 -1.28 -20.65
N PHE A 42 11.92 -1.81 -20.07
CA PHE A 42 11.70 -1.99 -18.65
C PHE A 42 12.03 -3.44 -18.27
N VAL A 43 13.06 -3.63 -17.46
CA VAL A 43 13.60 -4.97 -17.15
C VAL A 43 13.31 -5.34 -15.70
N GLU A 44 12.57 -6.42 -15.49
CA GLU A 44 12.32 -6.97 -14.17
C GLU A 44 13.57 -7.63 -13.62
N GLY A 45 13.94 -7.30 -12.37
CA GLY A 45 15.08 -7.89 -11.67
C GLY A 45 16.45 -7.35 -12.05
N ALA A 46 16.51 -6.21 -12.77
CA ALA A 46 17.74 -5.51 -13.12
C ALA A 46 17.79 -4.12 -12.46
N TYR A 47 19.02 -3.67 -12.15
CA TYR A 47 19.24 -2.41 -11.43
C TYR A 47 20.28 -1.52 -12.11
N PRO A 48 20.28 -0.19 -11.84
CA PRO A 48 21.26 0.73 -12.42
C PRO A 48 22.70 0.24 -12.30
N SER A 49 23.49 0.53 -13.32
CA SER A 49 24.91 0.11 -13.45
C SER A 49 25.13 -1.41 -13.64
N GLU A 50 24.09 -2.15 -14.03
CA GLU A 50 24.22 -3.56 -14.42
C GLU A 50 24.17 -3.73 -15.93
N LEU A 51 24.91 -4.71 -16.43
CA LEU A 51 24.78 -5.23 -17.78
C LEU A 51 24.08 -6.59 -17.69
N VAL A 52 22.96 -6.75 -18.39
CA VAL A 52 22.11 -7.96 -18.29
C VAL A 52 21.73 -8.47 -19.68
N ASN A 53 21.69 -9.78 -19.85
CA ASN A 53 20.97 -10.40 -20.96
C ASN A 53 19.49 -10.47 -20.62
N VAL A 54 18.66 -9.93 -21.50
CA VAL A 54 17.21 -9.78 -21.31
C VAL A 54 16.43 -10.67 -22.26
N GLN A 55 15.43 -11.35 -21.75
CA GLN A 55 14.34 -11.91 -22.54
C GLN A 55 13.24 -10.86 -22.64
N ILE A 56 12.89 -10.43 -23.85
CA ILE A 56 11.77 -9.54 -24.11
C ILE A 56 10.48 -10.33 -23.88
N THR A 57 9.60 -9.82 -23.01
CA THR A 57 8.31 -10.46 -22.68
C THR A 57 7.12 -9.78 -23.34
N GLU A 58 7.26 -8.49 -23.65
CA GLU A 58 6.25 -7.70 -24.33
C GLU A 58 6.94 -6.57 -25.10
N GLU A 59 6.51 -6.30 -26.31
CA GLU A 59 7.02 -5.20 -27.12
C GLU A 59 5.87 -4.34 -27.63
N LYS A 60 5.97 -3.02 -27.40
CA LYS A 60 5.05 -1.99 -27.89
C LYS A 60 5.80 -1.06 -28.86
N LYS A 61 5.07 -0.13 -29.47
CA LYS A 61 5.64 0.82 -30.45
C LYS A 61 6.89 1.54 -29.91
N ASP A 62 6.80 2.11 -28.71
CA ASP A 62 7.83 3.01 -28.15
C ASP A 62 8.60 2.41 -26.95
N ILE A 63 8.10 1.33 -26.38
CA ILE A 63 8.66 0.68 -25.17
C ILE A 63 8.61 -0.84 -25.29
N ALA A 64 9.50 -1.51 -24.55
CA ALA A 64 9.47 -2.95 -24.36
C ALA A 64 9.51 -3.31 -22.88
N PHE A 65 9.11 -4.52 -22.54
CA PHE A 65 9.26 -5.13 -21.23
C PHE A 65 10.06 -6.41 -21.35
N GLY A 66 10.83 -6.71 -20.33
CA GLY A 66 11.65 -7.91 -20.31
C GLY A 66 12.02 -8.32 -18.89
N LYS A 67 12.62 -9.48 -18.78
CA LYS A 67 13.21 -10.03 -17.54
C LYS A 67 14.65 -10.44 -17.76
N VAL A 68 15.40 -10.39 -16.68
CA VAL A 68 16.79 -10.87 -16.67
C VAL A 68 16.82 -12.36 -16.91
N LEU A 69 17.56 -12.78 -17.94
CA LEU A 69 17.98 -14.18 -18.16
C LEU A 69 19.32 -14.45 -17.50
N GLN A 70 20.26 -13.51 -17.65
CA GLN A 70 21.61 -13.63 -17.12
C GLN A 70 22.12 -12.25 -16.71
N LEU A 71 22.75 -12.20 -15.55
CA LEU A 71 23.47 -11.04 -15.07
C LEU A 71 24.92 -11.12 -15.57
N LEU A 72 25.29 -10.24 -16.51
CA LEU A 72 26.64 -10.19 -17.10
C LEU A 72 27.60 -9.39 -16.21
N GLU A 73 27.15 -8.20 -15.78
CA GLU A 73 27.87 -7.36 -14.83
C GLU A 73 26.94 -7.00 -13.67
N LYS A 74 27.36 -7.40 -12.46
CA LYS A 74 26.59 -7.24 -11.23
C LYS A 74 26.96 -5.94 -10.52
N ALA A 75 25.95 -5.15 -10.12
CA ALA A 75 26.17 -3.98 -9.28
C ALA A 75 26.69 -4.36 -7.88
N ARG A 76 27.60 -3.54 -7.34
CA ARG A 76 28.27 -3.81 -6.04
C ARG A 76 27.29 -3.81 -4.86
N TYR A 77 26.18 -3.08 -4.96
CA TYR A 77 25.14 -2.95 -3.93
C TYR A 77 24.10 -4.08 -3.95
N ARG A 78 24.24 -5.09 -4.81
CA ARG A 78 23.39 -6.29 -4.71
C ARG A 78 23.82 -7.15 -3.53
N ARG A 79 22.82 -7.61 -2.79
CA ARG A 79 22.97 -8.54 -1.68
C ARG A 79 22.09 -9.78 -1.85
N ALA A 80 22.33 -10.82 -1.07
CA ALA A 80 21.42 -11.95 -0.99
C ALA A 80 20.13 -11.52 -0.28
N PRO A 81 18.94 -11.78 -0.87
CA PRO A 81 17.68 -11.46 -0.23
C PRO A 81 17.42 -12.34 1.00
N LYS A 82 16.92 -11.77 2.09
CA LYS A 82 16.57 -12.52 3.32
C LYS A 82 15.34 -13.44 3.12
N CYS A 83 14.52 -13.18 2.10
CA CYS A 83 13.31 -13.93 1.81
C CYS A 83 13.56 -15.03 0.78
N LYS A 84 13.25 -16.29 1.13
CA LYS A 84 13.34 -17.42 0.20
C LYS A 84 12.34 -17.37 -0.97
N TYR A 85 11.31 -16.55 -0.87
CA TYR A 85 10.29 -16.33 -1.91
C TYR A 85 10.57 -15.12 -2.79
N PHE A 86 11.66 -14.39 -2.54
CA PHE A 86 12.01 -13.24 -3.36
C PHE A 86 12.22 -13.65 -4.83
N GLY A 87 11.75 -12.83 -5.75
CA GLY A 87 11.78 -13.13 -7.20
C GLY A 87 10.59 -13.97 -7.69
N VAL A 88 9.84 -14.63 -6.80
CA VAL A 88 8.61 -15.38 -7.14
C VAL A 88 7.39 -14.68 -6.57
N CYS A 89 7.42 -14.36 -5.27
CA CYS A 89 6.36 -13.60 -4.60
C CYS A 89 6.34 -12.15 -5.09
N GLY A 90 5.15 -11.62 -5.41
CA GLY A 90 4.95 -10.24 -5.87
C GLY A 90 5.03 -9.16 -4.77
N GLY A 91 5.28 -9.54 -3.51
CA GLY A 91 5.24 -8.61 -2.38
C GLY A 91 6.45 -7.67 -2.25
N CYS A 92 7.61 -8.01 -2.81
CA CYS A 92 8.84 -7.22 -2.70
C CYS A 92 9.56 -7.13 -4.05
N HIS A 93 10.11 -5.95 -4.38
CA HIS A 93 10.69 -5.68 -5.69
C HIS A 93 12.23 -5.52 -5.68
N ILE A 94 12.81 -5.05 -4.58
CA ILE A 94 14.23 -4.64 -4.49
C ILE A 94 14.88 -5.11 -3.18
N MET A 95 14.45 -6.25 -2.61
CA MET A 95 15.01 -6.76 -1.34
C MET A 95 16.47 -7.21 -1.46
N ASP A 96 16.91 -7.56 -2.66
CA ASP A 96 18.28 -7.95 -3.00
C ASP A 96 19.22 -6.77 -3.30
N VAL A 97 18.79 -5.55 -2.93
CA VAL A 97 19.56 -4.31 -2.97
C VAL A 97 19.87 -3.85 -1.55
N GLU A 98 21.07 -3.36 -1.29
CA GLU A 98 21.44 -2.75 0.00
C GLU A 98 20.48 -1.63 0.38
N TYR A 99 20.11 -1.55 1.67
CA TYR A 99 19.02 -0.68 2.11
C TYR A 99 19.25 0.80 1.79
N GLN A 100 20.47 1.28 2.03
CA GLN A 100 20.81 2.66 1.68
C GLN A 100 20.58 2.95 0.18
N LYS A 101 20.94 2.00 -0.69
CA LYS A 101 20.71 2.13 -2.13
C LYS A 101 19.22 2.07 -2.50
N GLN A 102 18.40 1.32 -1.76
CA GLN A 102 16.95 1.36 -1.93
C GLN A 102 16.37 2.76 -1.65
N LEU A 103 16.90 3.48 -0.64
CA LEU A 103 16.49 4.86 -0.33
C LEU A 103 16.88 5.81 -1.45
N GLU A 104 18.10 5.70 -1.99
CA GLU A 104 18.55 6.48 -3.14
C GLU A 104 17.64 6.25 -4.36
N PHE A 105 17.32 4.99 -4.66
CA PHE A 105 16.41 4.65 -5.77
C PHE A 105 15.04 5.30 -5.62
N LYS A 106 14.47 5.30 -4.43
CA LYS A 106 13.18 5.94 -4.16
C LYS A 106 13.25 7.46 -4.39
N ARG A 107 14.32 8.10 -3.95
CA ARG A 107 14.57 9.52 -4.20
C ARG A 107 14.67 9.82 -5.70
N ASP A 108 15.45 9.02 -6.42
CA ASP A 108 15.66 9.19 -7.87
C ASP A 108 14.35 9.00 -8.65
N ILE A 109 13.50 8.05 -8.24
CA ILE A 109 12.17 7.83 -8.83
C ILE A 109 11.30 9.08 -8.65
N VAL A 110 11.23 9.64 -7.44
CA VAL A 110 10.44 10.86 -7.18
C VAL A 110 10.96 12.03 -8.04
N LYS A 111 12.27 12.26 -8.05
CA LYS A 111 12.91 13.31 -8.85
C LYS A 111 12.62 13.15 -10.34
N ASP A 112 12.71 11.92 -10.87
CA ASP A 112 12.44 11.62 -12.29
C ASP A 112 10.97 11.89 -12.65
N GLN A 113 10.02 11.50 -11.79
CA GLN A 113 8.58 11.74 -12.02
C GLN A 113 8.24 13.23 -11.96
N LEU A 114 8.73 13.96 -10.98
CA LEU A 114 8.52 15.42 -10.89
C LEU A 114 9.02 16.13 -12.14
N ARG A 115 10.23 15.79 -12.59
CA ARG A 115 10.82 16.40 -13.79
C ARG A 115 10.07 16.04 -15.07
N ARG A 116 9.70 14.76 -15.27
CA ARG A 116 9.12 14.28 -16.54
C ARG A 116 7.65 14.60 -16.67
N ILE A 117 6.87 14.35 -15.63
CA ILE A 117 5.40 14.52 -15.63
C ILE A 117 5.06 15.94 -15.20
N GLY A 118 5.56 16.37 -14.03
CA GLY A 118 5.23 17.66 -13.44
C GLY A 118 5.88 18.85 -14.12
N LYS A 119 6.96 18.62 -14.91
CA LYS A 119 7.85 19.69 -15.40
C LYS A 119 8.32 20.58 -14.25
N ILE A 120 8.69 19.91 -13.14
CA ILE A 120 9.14 20.50 -11.89
C ILE A 120 10.58 20.06 -11.68
N ASP A 121 11.49 21.02 -11.64
CA ASP A 121 12.90 20.80 -11.33
C ASP A 121 13.16 21.33 -9.93
N ILE A 122 13.15 20.43 -8.97
CA ILE A 122 13.33 20.73 -7.55
C ILE A 122 14.22 19.68 -6.91
N GLU A 123 14.98 20.08 -5.91
CA GLU A 123 15.74 19.13 -5.10
C GLU A 123 14.78 18.30 -4.23
N VAL A 124 14.97 16.98 -4.25
CA VAL A 124 14.25 16.04 -3.39
C VAL A 124 15.16 15.69 -2.22
N ASN A 125 14.65 15.82 -1.01
CA ASN A 125 15.41 15.52 0.21
C ASN A 125 15.84 14.04 0.27
N PRO A 126 16.88 13.69 1.02
CA PRO A 126 17.22 12.30 1.30
C PRO A 126 16.03 11.57 1.94
N VAL A 127 15.72 10.38 1.46
CA VAL A 127 14.59 9.59 1.98
C VAL A 127 14.81 9.26 3.46
N VAL A 128 13.81 9.53 4.29
CA VAL A 128 13.82 9.18 5.72
C VAL A 128 13.72 7.65 5.86
N PRO A 129 14.71 6.99 6.48
CA PRO A 129 14.71 5.54 6.61
C PRO A 129 13.67 5.05 7.62
N SER A 130 13.19 3.82 7.41
CA SER A 130 12.54 3.06 8.48
C SER A 130 13.57 2.67 9.54
N ASP A 131 13.17 2.59 10.80
CA ASP A 131 14.06 2.17 11.89
C ASP A 131 14.52 0.72 11.71
N THR A 132 13.73 -0.08 11.03
CA THR A 132 14.04 -1.46 10.68
C THR A 132 13.77 -1.74 9.21
N GLU A 133 14.63 -2.54 8.57
CA GLU A 133 14.41 -3.03 7.21
C GLU A 133 13.37 -4.15 7.15
N TYR A 134 13.17 -4.86 8.25
CA TYR A 134 12.35 -6.05 8.35
C TYR A 134 11.33 -5.88 9.49
N GLU A 135 10.31 -6.74 9.51
CA GLU A 135 9.26 -6.78 10.54
C GLU A 135 8.46 -5.48 10.70
N TYR A 136 8.54 -4.57 9.72
CA TYR A 136 7.88 -3.26 9.77
C TYR A 136 6.42 -3.29 9.31
N ARG A 137 6.03 -4.29 8.50
CA ARG A 137 4.73 -4.31 7.83
C ARG A 137 3.64 -4.85 8.75
N ASN A 138 2.82 -3.96 9.28
CA ASN A 138 1.81 -4.25 10.29
C ASN A 138 0.48 -4.79 9.74
N LYS A 139 0.31 -4.90 8.41
CA LYS A 139 -0.88 -5.49 7.76
C LYS A 139 -0.47 -6.33 6.57
N MET A 140 -0.96 -7.57 6.52
CA MET A 140 -0.76 -8.50 5.40
C MET A 140 -2.09 -9.17 5.03
N GLU A 141 -2.31 -9.34 3.73
CA GLU A 141 -3.50 -9.98 3.16
C GLU A 141 -3.07 -11.20 2.37
N PHE A 142 -3.41 -12.39 2.88
CA PHE A 142 -3.08 -13.67 2.27
C PHE A 142 -4.32 -14.29 1.64
N THR A 143 -4.15 -14.94 0.51
CA THR A 143 -5.23 -15.62 -0.22
C THR A 143 -5.15 -17.13 0.02
N PHE A 144 -6.29 -17.74 0.32
CA PHE A 144 -6.45 -19.19 0.29
C PHE A 144 -6.74 -19.67 -1.13
N GLY A 145 -6.22 -20.84 -1.48
CA GLY A 145 -6.51 -21.46 -2.77
C GLY A 145 -6.09 -22.92 -2.80
N TYR A 146 -6.26 -23.54 -3.96
CA TYR A 146 -5.76 -24.89 -4.23
C TYR A 146 -4.86 -24.87 -5.46
N ASP A 147 -3.79 -25.65 -5.39
CA ASP A 147 -2.96 -25.98 -6.54
C ASP A 147 -2.77 -27.50 -6.56
N ARG A 148 -3.24 -28.16 -7.63
CA ARG A 148 -3.20 -29.63 -7.79
C ARG A 148 -3.76 -30.40 -6.58
N GLY A 149 -4.81 -29.85 -5.94
CA GLY A 149 -5.46 -30.45 -4.78
C GLY A 149 -4.79 -30.12 -3.43
N GLU A 150 -3.66 -29.45 -3.41
CA GLU A 150 -3.02 -28.99 -2.19
C GLU A 150 -3.51 -27.60 -1.79
N LEU A 151 -3.83 -27.44 -0.50
CA LEU A 151 -4.16 -26.13 0.08
C LEU A 151 -2.95 -25.20 0.01
N LYS A 152 -3.14 -24.03 -0.55
CA LYS A 152 -2.18 -22.91 -0.56
C LYS A 152 -2.71 -21.77 0.31
N LEU A 153 -1.80 -21.12 1.02
CA LEU A 153 -2.03 -19.87 1.73
C LEU A 153 -0.85 -18.95 1.45
N GLY A 154 -1.10 -17.81 0.83
CA GLY A 154 0.02 -16.94 0.50
C GLY A 154 -0.34 -15.69 -0.27
N LEU A 155 0.66 -15.15 -0.95
CA LEU A 155 0.57 -13.94 -1.76
C LEU A 155 0.64 -14.30 -3.24
N ASN A 156 0.12 -13.42 -4.08
CA ASN A 156 0.18 -13.65 -5.52
C ASN A 156 1.61 -13.49 -6.06
N LYS A 157 1.94 -14.31 -7.03
CA LYS A 157 3.10 -14.12 -7.88
C LYS A 157 2.95 -12.81 -8.65
N ARG A 158 4.05 -12.12 -8.88
CA ARG A 158 4.04 -10.81 -9.54
C ARG A 158 3.31 -10.86 -10.89
N GLY A 159 2.35 -9.94 -11.05
CA GLY A 159 1.58 -9.80 -12.30
C GLY A 159 0.60 -10.94 -12.60
N THR A 160 0.33 -11.85 -11.65
CA THR A 160 -0.58 -12.99 -11.84
C THR A 160 -1.52 -13.17 -10.65
N ASN A 161 -2.49 -14.07 -10.79
CA ASN A 161 -3.36 -14.54 -9.70
C ASN A 161 -2.89 -15.88 -9.10
N GLU A 162 -1.71 -16.37 -9.50
CA GLU A 162 -1.11 -17.59 -8.97
C GLU A 162 -0.63 -17.37 -7.54
N ILE A 163 -1.05 -18.23 -6.61
CA ILE A 163 -0.72 -18.11 -5.19
C ILE A 163 0.64 -18.77 -4.93
N VAL A 164 1.59 -17.98 -4.44
CA VAL A 164 2.84 -18.47 -3.86
C VAL A 164 2.56 -18.85 -2.41
N ASN A 165 2.66 -20.14 -2.08
CA ASN A 165 2.46 -20.61 -0.71
C ASN A 165 3.55 -20.08 0.20
N ILE A 166 3.20 -19.36 1.28
CA ILE A 166 4.13 -18.64 2.15
C ILE A 166 3.97 -19.13 3.59
N ASP A 167 5.03 -19.64 4.18
CA ASP A 167 5.11 -20.03 5.60
C ASP A 167 5.78 -18.97 6.49
N GLN A 168 6.50 -18.02 5.86
CA GLN A 168 7.14 -16.90 6.56
C GLN A 168 7.33 -15.71 5.64
N CYS A 169 7.29 -14.50 6.21
CA CYS A 169 7.54 -13.25 5.51
C CYS A 169 8.45 -12.35 6.37
N PRO A 170 9.70 -12.08 5.94
CA PRO A 170 10.66 -11.32 6.76
C PRO A 170 10.26 -9.87 7.03
N ILE A 171 9.39 -9.28 6.23
CA ILE A 171 8.93 -7.89 6.43
C ILE A 171 7.73 -7.79 7.38
N SER A 172 7.13 -8.92 7.77
CA SER A 172 6.01 -8.96 8.71
C SER A 172 6.46 -9.36 10.12
N PRO A 173 5.70 -8.99 11.17
CA PRO A 173 5.98 -9.39 12.55
C PRO A 173 6.07 -10.90 12.72
N THR A 174 6.88 -11.35 13.68
CA THR A 174 7.05 -12.78 13.98
C THR A 174 5.74 -13.48 14.31
N SER A 175 4.76 -12.79 14.93
CA SER A 175 3.44 -13.36 15.21
C SER A 175 2.68 -13.77 13.94
N PHE A 176 2.85 -13.05 12.83
CA PHE A 176 2.24 -13.43 11.54
C PHE A 176 2.83 -14.73 11.01
N ASN A 177 4.14 -14.90 11.13
CA ASN A 177 4.82 -16.12 10.67
C ASN A 177 4.35 -17.36 11.46
N ARG A 178 4.04 -17.20 12.76
CA ARG A 178 3.43 -18.27 13.58
C ARG A 178 2.02 -18.61 13.09
N VAL A 179 1.19 -17.61 12.81
CA VAL A 179 -0.15 -17.83 12.23
C VAL A 179 -0.05 -18.54 10.89
N LEU A 180 0.83 -18.09 9.99
CA LEU A 180 1.02 -18.69 8.66
C LEU A 180 1.45 -20.16 8.73
N LYS A 181 2.29 -20.50 9.69
CA LYS A 181 2.77 -21.87 9.89
C LYS A 181 1.66 -22.83 10.34
N GLU A 182 0.80 -22.37 11.26
CA GLU A 182 -0.24 -23.22 11.88
C GLU A 182 -1.56 -23.23 11.05
N MET A 183 -1.85 -22.17 10.35
CA MET A 183 -3.14 -21.97 9.67
C MET A 183 -3.49 -23.06 8.64
N PRO A 184 -2.58 -23.54 7.78
CA PRO A 184 -2.93 -24.58 6.80
C PRO A 184 -3.48 -25.86 7.44
N ASP A 185 -2.91 -26.31 8.56
CA ASP A 185 -3.38 -27.50 9.28
C ASP A 185 -4.73 -27.25 9.97
N ILE A 186 -4.91 -26.08 10.60
CA ILE A 186 -6.18 -25.70 11.22
C ILE A 186 -7.30 -25.70 10.16
N ILE A 187 -7.06 -25.13 8.99
CA ILE A 187 -8.03 -25.06 7.89
C ILE A 187 -8.35 -26.46 7.36
N LYS A 188 -7.36 -27.32 7.14
CA LYS A 188 -7.58 -28.71 6.70
C LYS A 188 -8.44 -29.48 7.70
N MET A 189 -8.14 -29.38 8.98
CA MET A 189 -8.86 -30.08 10.05
C MET A 189 -10.28 -29.54 10.25
N SER A 190 -10.52 -28.25 10.04
CA SER A 190 -11.85 -27.62 10.11
C SER A 190 -12.80 -28.07 9.01
N LYS A 191 -12.25 -28.57 7.89
CA LYS A 191 -12.99 -28.95 6.68
C LYS A 191 -13.73 -27.78 6.01
N VAL A 192 -13.39 -26.52 6.35
CA VAL A 192 -13.96 -25.36 5.71
C VAL A 192 -13.63 -25.36 4.20
N LYS A 193 -14.62 -25.05 3.38
CA LYS A 193 -14.45 -25.04 1.92
C LYS A 193 -13.80 -23.73 1.48
N ILE A 194 -12.62 -23.84 0.84
CA ILE A 194 -11.94 -22.69 0.24
C ILE A 194 -12.72 -22.22 -0.97
N TYR A 195 -12.86 -20.90 -1.10
CA TYR A 195 -13.51 -20.27 -2.23
C TYR A 195 -12.70 -20.43 -3.51
N ASN A 196 -13.37 -20.89 -4.57
CA ASN A 196 -12.80 -20.97 -5.90
C ASN A 196 -13.44 -19.90 -6.80
N PRO A 197 -12.68 -18.91 -7.29
CA PRO A 197 -13.21 -17.80 -8.10
C PRO A 197 -13.79 -18.25 -9.44
N ASN A 198 -13.35 -19.38 -10.00
CA ASN A 198 -13.84 -19.88 -11.27
C ASN A 198 -15.22 -20.57 -11.13
N SER A 199 -15.35 -21.47 -10.16
CA SER A 199 -16.62 -22.19 -9.90
C SER A 199 -17.57 -21.42 -9.00
N LYS A 200 -17.13 -20.32 -8.37
CA LYS A 200 -17.85 -19.56 -7.34
C LYS A 200 -18.27 -20.38 -6.11
N ALA A 201 -17.72 -21.60 -5.97
CA ALA A 201 -17.99 -22.51 -4.86
C ALA A 201 -17.01 -22.29 -3.68
N GLY A 202 -17.44 -22.71 -2.48
CA GLY A 202 -16.66 -22.50 -1.25
C GLY A 202 -16.92 -21.14 -0.61
N MET A 203 -16.30 -20.92 0.56
CA MET A 203 -16.57 -19.72 1.35
C MET A 203 -15.33 -18.99 1.83
N MET A 204 -14.28 -19.66 2.27
CA MET A 204 -13.08 -19.05 2.82
C MET A 204 -12.22 -18.44 1.70
N LYS A 205 -12.01 -17.12 1.74
CA LYS A 205 -11.30 -16.37 0.68
C LYS A 205 -9.90 -15.94 1.11
N HIS A 206 -9.83 -15.20 2.20
CA HIS A 206 -8.58 -14.55 2.62
C HIS A 206 -8.36 -14.68 4.12
N LEU A 207 -7.09 -14.63 4.49
CA LEU A 207 -6.59 -14.41 5.84
C LEU A 207 -5.91 -13.06 5.87
N VAL A 208 -6.42 -12.13 6.69
CA VAL A 208 -5.75 -10.85 6.88
C VAL A 208 -5.22 -10.79 8.30
N LEU A 209 -3.97 -10.38 8.42
CA LEU A 209 -3.29 -10.23 9.70
C LEU A 209 -2.97 -8.76 9.92
N ARG A 210 -3.26 -8.26 11.12
CA ARG A 210 -2.91 -6.90 11.55
C ARG A 210 -2.18 -6.98 12.90
N TYR A 211 -1.25 -6.08 13.11
CA TYR A 211 -0.41 -6.04 14.30
C TYR A 211 -0.32 -4.64 14.86
N SER A 212 -0.29 -4.55 16.18
CA SER A 212 0.10 -3.35 16.91
C SER A 212 1.35 -3.62 17.72
N ASN A 213 2.35 -2.76 17.55
CA ASN A 213 3.58 -2.80 18.34
C ASN A 213 3.41 -2.17 19.74
N SER A 214 2.40 -1.33 19.94
CA SER A 214 2.18 -0.62 21.20
C SER A 214 1.83 -1.58 22.34
N ASN A 215 1.01 -2.60 22.06
CA ASN A 215 0.55 -3.59 23.03
C ASN A 215 0.79 -5.04 22.60
N ASN A 216 1.62 -5.22 21.54
CA ASN A 216 1.94 -6.52 20.96
C ASN A 216 0.70 -7.31 20.51
N GLN A 217 -0.35 -6.62 20.08
CA GLN A 217 -1.62 -7.19 19.68
C GLN A 217 -1.56 -7.73 18.26
N THR A 218 -1.99 -8.99 18.07
CA THR A 218 -2.17 -9.61 16.76
C THR A 218 -3.65 -9.87 16.52
N MET A 219 -4.21 -9.23 15.48
CA MET A 219 -5.57 -9.42 15.01
C MET A 219 -5.55 -10.33 13.78
N VAL A 220 -6.35 -11.39 13.82
CA VAL A 220 -6.57 -12.34 12.72
C VAL A 220 -7.96 -12.11 12.15
N ILE A 221 -8.05 -11.88 10.85
CA ILE A 221 -9.29 -11.60 10.15
C ILE A 221 -9.51 -12.67 9.09
N PHE A 222 -10.59 -13.43 9.24
CA PHE A 222 -11.07 -14.36 8.22
C PHE A 222 -12.05 -13.65 7.30
N VAL A 223 -11.79 -13.68 6.01
CA VAL A 223 -12.68 -13.12 4.99
C VAL A 223 -13.39 -14.26 4.27
N THR A 224 -14.71 -14.28 4.36
CA THR A 224 -15.55 -15.28 3.71
C THR A 224 -16.49 -14.66 2.70
N LYS A 225 -16.97 -15.45 1.76
CA LYS A 225 -18.00 -15.04 0.80
C LYS A 225 -19.39 -14.93 1.42
N THR A 226 -19.65 -15.70 2.46
CA THR A 226 -20.98 -15.88 3.07
C THR A 226 -20.98 -15.49 4.54
N GLU A 227 -22.16 -15.15 5.07
CA GLU A 227 -22.35 -14.82 6.48
C GLU A 227 -22.20 -16.04 7.41
N LYS A 228 -22.56 -17.24 6.93
CA LYS A 228 -22.51 -18.48 7.73
C LYS A 228 -21.10 -19.02 7.77
N PHE A 229 -20.45 -18.92 8.92
CA PHE A 229 -19.11 -19.48 9.17
C PHE A 229 -19.20 -20.53 10.31
N GLN A 230 -19.74 -21.70 9.98
CA GLN A 230 -20.00 -22.78 10.96
C GLN A 230 -18.72 -23.29 11.63
N GLU A 231 -17.61 -23.30 10.90
CA GLU A 231 -16.31 -23.78 11.37
C GLU A 231 -15.56 -22.77 12.26
N ALA A 232 -16.09 -21.55 12.41
CA ALA A 232 -15.44 -20.46 13.15
C ALA A 232 -15.06 -20.83 14.58
N GLY A 233 -15.94 -21.55 15.29
CA GLY A 233 -15.69 -22.00 16.66
C GLY A 233 -14.48 -22.92 16.79
N TYR A 234 -14.38 -23.90 15.88
CA TYR A 234 -13.25 -24.82 15.83
C TYR A 234 -11.95 -24.08 15.47
N ILE A 235 -11.96 -23.28 14.39
CA ILE A 235 -10.79 -22.54 13.92
C ILE A 235 -10.29 -21.61 15.02
N ARG A 236 -11.19 -20.86 15.68
CA ARG A 236 -10.85 -20.00 16.81
C ARG A 236 -10.16 -20.77 17.93
N SER A 237 -10.73 -21.89 18.37
CA SER A 237 -10.19 -22.69 19.48
C SER A 237 -8.80 -23.22 19.17
N GLU A 238 -8.59 -23.81 17.99
CA GLU A 238 -7.29 -24.33 17.59
C GLU A 238 -6.26 -23.22 17.37
N LEU A 239 -6.66 -22.07 16.79
CA LEU A 239 -5.76 -20.95 16.60
C LEU A 239 -5.25 -20.39 17.93
N LEU A 240 -6.13 -20.13 18.88
CA LEU A 240 -5.76 -19.61 20.21
C LEU A 240 -4.87 -20.58 20.99
N LYS A 241 -5.10 -21.88 20.84
CA LYS A 241 -4.27 -22.93 21.45
C LYS A 241 -2.86 -22.96 20.88
N ARG A 242 -2.71 -22.82 19.54
CA ARG A 242 -1.42 -22.97 18.84
C ARG A 242 -0.65 -21.64 18.73
N VAL A 243 -1.37 -20.51 18.72
CA VAL A 243 -0.80 -19.16 18.58
C VAL A 243 -1.32 -18.23 19.66
N PRO A 244 -0.82 -18.34 20.91
CA PRO A 244 -1.30 -17.55 22.05
C PRO A 244 -1.12 -16.02 21.90
N GLN A 245 -0.33 -15.58 20.91
CA GLN A 245 -0.13 -14.16 20.59
C GLN A 245 -1.32 -13.52 19.85
N VAL A 246 -2.31 -14.32 19.43
CA VAL A 246 -3.55 -13.81 18.83
C VAL A 246 -4.45 -13.26 19.94
N ASN A 247 -4.74 -11.95 19.86
CA ASN A 247 -5.55 -11.24 20.85
C ASN A 247 -6.94 -10.88 20.33
N SER A 248 -7.13 -10.95 19.01
CA SER A 248 -8.40 -10.64 18.37
C SER A 248 -8.62 -11.50 17.13
N ILE A 249 -9.83 -12.01 16.96
CA ILE A 249 -10.25 -12.77 15.79
C ILE A 249 -11.53 -12.17 15.25
N ILE A 250 -11.53 -11.82 13.98
CA ILE A 250 -12.62 -11.15 13.28
C ILE A 250 -13.07 -12.01 12.10
N HIS A 251 -14.35 -12.02 11.84
CA HIS A 251 -14.94 -12.52 10.61
C HIS A 251 -15.49 -11.38 9.79
N VAL A 252 -15.03 -11.23 8.57
CA VAL A 252 -15.51 -10.26 7.57
C VAL A 252 -16.27 -10.98 6.46
N MET A 253 -17.48 -10.53 6.19
CA MET A 253 -18.37 -11.09 5.16
C MET A 253 -18.23 -10.26 3.88
N ASN A 254 -17.60 -10.82 2.86
CA ASN A 254 -17.33 -10.12 1.60
C ASN A 254 -17.71 -10.95 0.38
N SER A 255 -18.84 -10.65 -0.22
CA SER A 255 -19.31 -11.27 -1.45
C SER A 255 -18.60 -10.76 -2.72
N SER A 256 -17.91 -9.61 -2.65
CA SER A 256 -17.15 -9.03 -3.75
C SER A 256 -15.79 -9.74 -3.96
N ASP A 257 -15.30 -9.77 -5.17
CA ASP A 257 -13.97 -10.32 -5.51
C ASP A 257 -12.90 -9.22 -5.67
N GLU A 258 -13.27 -7.93 -5.56
CA GLU A 258 -12.38 -6.82 -5.88
C GLU A 258 -11.56 -6.30 -4.70
N ILE A 259 -12.19 -6.11 -3.52
CA ILE A 259 -11.56 -5.53 -2.34
C ILE A 259 -11.61 -6.54 -1.20
N VAL A 260 -10.46 -6.91 -0.63
CA VAL A 260 -10.36 -7.95 0.40
C VAL A 260 -11.13 -7.59 1.66
N LEU A 261 -10.86 -6.42 2.25
CA LEU A 261 -11.48 -5.97 3.51
C LEU A 261 -12.65 -5.01 3.24
N ARG A 262 -13.76 -5.56 2.75
CA ARG A 262 -15.01 -4.81 2.55
C ARG A 262 -16.20 -5.62 3.03
N GLY A 263 -17.17 -4.95 3.66
CA GLY A 263 -18.42 -5.55 4.11
C GLY A 263 -18.58 -5.55 5.63
N PRO A 264 -19.70 -6.07 6.12
CA PRO A 264 -19.97 -6.20 7.54
C PRO A 264 -18.99 -7.21 8.19
N TYR A 265 -18.77 -7.03 9.49
CA TYR A 265 -17.92 -7.92 10.25
C TYR A 265 -18.48 -8.19 11.65
N GLU A 266 -18.04 -9.29 12.22
CA GLU A 266 -18.31 -9.65 13.61
C GLU A 266 -17.02 -10.05 14.34
N THR A 267 -16.99 -9.80 15.64
CA THR A 267 -15.87 -10.17 16.51
C THR A 267 -16.10 -11.58 17.04
N LEU A 268 -15.22 -12.51 16.67
CA LEU A 268 -15.27 -13.90 17.15
C LEU A 268 -14.52 -14.08 18.47
N TYR A 269 -13.52 -13.22 18.74
CA TYR A 269 -12.71 -13.24 19.97
C TYR A 269 -11.99 -11.91 20.17
N GLY A 270 -11.85 -11.49 21.44
CA GLY A 270 -11.08 -10.32 21.84
C GLY A 270 -11.73 -8.98 21.46
N SER A 271 -10.89 -7.96 21.28
CA SER A 271 -11.31 -6.61 20.88
C SER A 271 -11.70 -6.58 19.40
N GLY A 272 -12.76 -5.85 19.07
CA GLY A 272 -13.15 -5.58 17.69
C GLY A 272 -12.32 -4.49 17.00
N VAL A 273 -11.30 -3.95 17.68
CA VAL A 273 -10.41 -2.91 17.17
C VAL A 273 -8.94 -3.24 17.46
N LEU A 274 -8.05 -2.72 16.62
CA LEU A 274 -6.61 -2.73 16.87
C LEU A 274 -6.24 -1.42 17.54
N GLU A 275 -5.64 -1.49 18.74
CA GLU A 275 -5.18 -0.33 19.48
C GLU A 275 -3.74 0.00 19.09
N ILE A 276 -3.47 1.26 18.75
CA ILE A 276 -2.17 1.75 18.33
C ILE A 276 -1.86 3.03 19.10
N GLU A 277 -0.63 3.12 19.60
CA GLU A 277 -0.05 4.38 20.08
C GLU A 277 1.05 4.79 19.10
N MET A 278 0.96 6.00 18.58
CA MET A 278 1.92 6.58 17.65
C MET A 278 2.36 7.93 18.21
N ASP A 279 3.55 7.98 18.80
CA ASP A 279 4.09 9.09 19.58
C ASP A 279 3.14 9.51 20.72
N TYR A 280 2.33 10.54 20.49
CA TYR A 280 1.41 11.12 21.50
C TYR A 280 -0.05 10.73 21.24
N GLU A 281 -0.35 10.18 20.08
CA GLU A 281 -1.71 9.87 19.65
C GLU A 281 -2.06 8.42 19.91
N LYS A 282 -3.31 8.20 20.34
CA LYS A 282 -3.93 6.88 20.48
C LYS A 282 -4.95 6.66 19.38
N PHE A 283 -4.93 5.47 18.81
CA PHE A 283 -5.86 5.08 17.75
C PHE A 283 -6.53 3.76 18.06
N GLN A 284 -7.81 3.69 17.80
CA GLN A 284 -8.58 2.46 17.70
C GLN A 284 -8.98 2.25 16.24
N ILE A 285 -8.40 1.21 15.62
CA ILE A 285 -8.54 0.96 14.19
C ILE A 285 -9.49 -0.21 13.97
N PRO A 286 -10.66 0.00 13.36
CA PRO A 286 -11.56 -1.07 12.96
C PRO A 286 -10.89 -2.06 11.98
N PRO A 287 -11.32 -3.33 11.93
CA PRO A 287 -10.71 -4.35 11.10
C PRO A 287 -10.62 -4.00 9.62
N THR A 288 -11.64 -3.33 9.10
CA THR A 288 -11.80 -2.96 7.69
C THR A 288 -11.30 -1.56 7.35
N ALA A 289 -10.97 -0.72 8.36
CA ALA A 289 -10.44 0.61 8.10
C ALA A 289 -8.98 0.59 7.64
N PHE A 290 -8.62 1.54 6.79
CA PHE A 290 -7.23 1.76 6.40
C PHE A 290 -6.41 2.36 7.57
N PHE A 291 -5.17 1.95 7.69
CA PHE A 291 -4.13 2.61 8.47
C PHE A 291 -2.76 2.35 7.83
N GLN A 292 -1.79 3.22 8.08
CA GLN A 292 -0.46 3.14 7.49
C GLN A 292 0.25 1.82 7.82
N ASN A 293 0.89 1.19 6.82
CA ASN A 293 1.46 -0.16 6.95
C ASN A 293 2.80 -0.24 7.70
N ASN A 294 3.42 0.89 8.03
CA ASN A 294 4.63 1.01 8.82
C ASN A 294 4.44 2.15 9.81
N PHE A 295 4.25 1.83 11.09
CA PHE A 295 3.95 2.83 12.14
C PHE A 295 5.09 3.84 12.33
N ASN A 296 6.34 3.36 12.33
CA ASN A 296 7.50 4.23 12.57
C ASN A 296 7.63 5.26 11.44
N VAL A 297 7.47 4.85 10.20
CA VAL A 297 7.51 5.78 9.06
C VAL A 297 6.29 6.69 9.06
N ALA A 298 5.11 6.20 9.46
CA ALA A 298 3.91 7.04 9.60
C ALA A 298 4.10 8.16 10.63
N ALA A 299 4.67 7.85 11.79
CA ALA A 299 4.99 8.86 12.81
C ALA A 299 5.95 9.93 12.28
N LYS A 300 7.04 9.49 11.63
CA LYS A 300 8.01 10.41 10.99
C LYS A 300 7.36 11.26 9.90
N MET A 301 6.44 10.71 9.14
CA MET A 301 5.71 11.42 8.09
C MET A 301 4.79 12.50 8.69
N VAL A 302 4.04 12.18 9.75
CA VAL A 302 3.21 13.14 10.49
C VAL A 302 4.07 14.25 11.10
N GLU A 303 5.20 13.89 11.71
CA GLU A 303 6.15 14.85 12.28
C GLU A 303 6.72 15.79 11.20
N TYR A 304 7.13 15.23 10.05
CA TYR A 304 7.67 16.02 8.93
C TYR A 304 6.65 17.01 8.38
N VAL A 305 5.42 16.56 8.14
CA VAL A 305 4.32 17.41 7.68
C VAL A 305 4.04 18.54 8.67
N THR A 306 3.88 18.22 9.94
CA THR A 306 3.53 19.23 10.96
C THR A 306 4.65 20.24 11.21
N LYS A 307 5.92 19.81 11.17
CA LYS A 307 7.08 20.71 11.23
C LYS A 307 7.17 21.63 10.01
N GLY A 308 6.96 21.08 8.81
CA GLY A 308 7.00 21.86 7.55
C GLY A 308 5.88 22.88 7.44
N LEU A 309 4.76 22.66 8.11
CA LEU A 309 3.65 23.61 8.17
C LEU A 309 3.92 24.80 9.10
N GLU A 310 4.91 24.74 10.02
CA GLU A 310 5.29 25.83 10.93
C GLU A 310 4.07 26.40 11.67
N LEU A 311 3.32 25.50 12.33
CA LEU A 311 2.07 25.83 13.02
C LEU A 311 2.30 26.72 14.24
N ASN A 312 1.39 27.68 14.48
CA ASN A 312 1.43 28.61 15.62
C ASN A 312 0.22 28.51 16.56
N GLY A 313 -0.71 27.59 16.28
CA GLY A 313 -1.88 27.33 17.12
C GLY A 313 -3.15 28.15 16.74
N SER A 314 -3.07 29.03 15.76
CA SER A 314 -4.21 29.86 15.35
C SER A 314 -4.92 29.36 14.09
N GLU A 315 -4.33 28.41 13.39
CA GLU A 315 -4.76 27.96 12.07
C GLU A 315 -6.05 27.14 12.11
N THR A 316 -6.83 27.29 11.05
CA THR A 316 -7.91 26.40 10.66
C THR A 316 -7.43 25.48 9.53
N VAL A 317 -7.59 24.17 9.72
CA VAL A 317 -7.04 23.15 8.81
C VAL A 317 -8.17 22.34 8.19
N LEU A 318 -8.10 22.06 6.90
CA LEU A 318 -8.82 20.97 6.25
C LEU A 318 -7.84 19.78 6.08
N ASP A 319 -8.22 18.63 6.66
CA ASP A 319 -7.57 17.35 6.45
C ASP A 319 -8.44 16.51 5.52
N LEU A 320 -8.05 16.42 4.26
CA LEU A 320 -8.82 15.77 3.19
C LEU A 320 -8.33 14.33 2.98
N TYR A 321 -9.27 13.39 2.83
CA TYR A 321 -9.01 11.94 2.84
C TYR A 321 -8.47 11.48 4.21
N ALA A 322 -9.04 12.01 5.27
CA ALA A 322 -8.51 11.94 6.64
C ALA A 322 -8.43 10.51 7.21
N GLY A 323 -9.16 9.55 6.65
CA GLY A 323 -9.23 8.20 7.16
C GLY A 323 -9.67 8.17 8.63
N VAL A 324 -8.95 7.40 9.43
CA VAL A 324 -9.17 7.31 10.89
C VAL A 324 -8.47 8.41 11.68
N GLY A 325 -7.84 9.39 10.99
CA GLY A 325 -7.24 10.57 11.58
C GLY A 325 -5.74 10.56 11.78
N THR A 326 -4.98 9.88 10.93
CA THR A 326 -3.51 9.79 11.04
C THR A 326 -2.85 11.16 11.15
N PHE A 327 -3.26 12.14 10.33
CA PHE A 327 -2.80 13.53 10.42
C PHE A 327 -3.69 14.37 11.33
N THR A 328 -5.01 14.15 11.28
CA THR A 328 -6.02 14.91 12.02
C THR A 328 -5.68 15.06 13.50
N MET A 329 -5.28 13.96 14.18
CA MET A 329 -5.05 13.98 15.63
C MET A 329 -3.88 14.91 15.99
N ARG A 330 -2.75 14.79 15.29
CA ARG A 330 -1.60 15.66 15.53
C ARG A 330 -1.89 17.11 15.15
N LEU A 331 -2.54 17.36 14.04
CA LEU A 331 -2.95 18.70 13.61
C LEU A 331 -3.83 19.36 14.66
N ALA A 332 -4.81 18.64 15.20
CA ALA A 332 -5.71 19.17 16.22
C ALA A 332 -5.02 19.54 17.54
N MET A 333 -3.93 18.83 17.90
CA MET A 333 -3.09 19.19 19.06
C MET A 333 -2.32 20.51 18.86
N LEU A 334 -2.07 20.89 17.60
CA LEU A 334 -1.15 21.97 17.23
C LEU A 334 -1.85 23.19 16.60
N THR A 335 -3.17 23.12 16.34
CA THR A 335 -3.91 24.16 15.63
C THR A 335 -5.21 24.52 16.33
N LYS A 336 -5.84 25.61 15.91
CA LYS A 336 -7.11 26.09 16.48
C LYS A 336 -8.25 25.13 16.19
N TYR A 337 -8.35 24.63 14.96
CA TYR A 337 -9.48 23.79 14.53
C TYR A 337 -9.14 22.97 13.31
N VAL A 338 -9.61 21.72 13.29
CA VAL A 338 -9.44 20.80 12.14
C VAL A 338 -10.80 20.31 11.67
N THR A 339 -11.06 20.47 10.37
CA THR A 339 -12.17 19.77 9.68
C THR A 339 -11.57 18.61 8.89
N ALA A 340 -11.90 17.40 9.29
CA ALA A 340 -11.48 16.16 8.66
C ALA A 340 -12.56 15.65 7.72
N VAL A 341 -12.24 15.44 6.45
CA VAL A 341 -13.18 14.98 5.41
C VAL A 341 -12.82 13.58 4.97
N GLU A 342 -13.78 12.66 5.06
CA GLU A 342 -13.58 11.25 4.73
C GLU A 342 -14.92 10.65 4.26
N SER A 343 -14.92 9.84 3.21
CA SER A 343 -16.12 9.23 2.65
C SER A 343 -16.52 7.91 3.31
N SER A 344 -15.55 7.19 3.91
CA SER A 344 -15.83 5.92 4.58
C SER A 344 -16.50 6.11 5.93
N HIS A 345 -17.76 5.71 6.06
CA HIS A 345 -18.51 5.73 7.32
C HIS A 345 -17.75 5.09 8.49
N ILE A 346 -17.11 3.94 8.26
CA ILE A 346 -16.34 3.22 9.27
C ILE A 346 -15.14 4.05 9.72
N SER A 347 -14.43 4.69 8.79
CA SER A 347 -13.29 5.55 9.08
C SER A 347 -13.71 6.81 9.82
N VAL A 348 -14.80 7.46 9.40
CA VAL A 348 -15.36 8.65 10.08
C VAL A 348 -15.75 8.33 11.52
N LYS A 349 -16.46 7.22 11.74
CA LYS A 349 -16.81 6.76 13.10
C LYS A 349 -15.59 6.51 13.96
N ALA A 350 -14.57 5.85 13.40
CA ALA A 350 -13.30 5.60 14.09
C ALA A 350 -12.53 6.91 14.36
N GLY A 351 -12.48 7.83 13.40
CA GLY A 351 -11.83 9.12 13.57
C GLY A 351 -12.46 9.97 14.67
N ARG A 352 -13.79 10.00 14.76
CA ARG A 352 -14.50 10.65 15.89
C ARG A 352 -14.18 9.98 17.24
N ALA A 353 -14.12 8.65 17.29
CA ALA A 353 -13.72 7.93 18.49
C ALA A 353 -12.26 8.24 18.86
N ASN A 354 -11.36 8.29 17.86
CA ASN A 354 -9.95 8.62 18.06
C ASN A 354 -9.78 10.07 18.57
N ALA A 355 -10.54 11.04 18.07
CA ALA A 355 -10.54 12.39 18.63
C ALA A 355 -10.95 12.40 20.12
N ASN A 356 -11.98 11.63 20.48
CA ASN A 356 -12.44 11.52 21.87
C ASN A 356 -11.40 10.89 22.80
N ILE A 357 -10.76 9.78 22.43
CA ILE A 357 -9.75 9.13 23.27
C ILE A 357 -8.49 9.98 23.47
N ASN A 358 -8.23 10.90 22.52
CA ASN A 358 -7.14 11.88 22.61
C ASN A 358 -7.58 13.21 23.26
N ASN A 359 -8.83 13.31 23.77
CA ASN A 359 -9.40 14.50 24.40
C ASN A 359 -9.44 15.74 23.48
N LEU A 360 -9.52 15.56 22.17
CA LEU A 360 -9.54 16.63 21.18
C LEU A 360 -10.98 17.10 20.96
N ARG A 361 -11.27 18.37 21.24
CA ARG A 361 -12.60 18.99 21.08
C ARG A 361 -12.67 19.92 19.87
N ASN A 362 -11.57 20.18 19.24
CA ASN A 362 -11.38 21.06 18.09
C ASN A 362 -11.31 20.31 16.76
N VAL A 363 -11.92 19.12 16.68
CA VAL A 363 -11.99 18.28 15.48
C VAL A 363 -13.45 18.09 15.07
N ARG A 364 -13.72 18.30 13.79
CA ARG A 364 -15.01 17.96 13.18
C ARG A 364 -14.78 17.01 12.00
N TYR A 365 -15.41 15.84 12.05
CA TYR A 365 -15.43 14.89 10.93
C TYR A 365 -16.68 15.11 10.07
N GLU A 366 -16.46 15.34 8.78
CA GLU A 366 -17.47 15.38 7.71
C GLU A 366 -17.41 14.08 6.91
N GLU A 367 -18.56 13.39 6.82
CA GLU A 367 -18.71 12.18 6.00
C GLU A 367 -19.16 12.59 4.61
N ALA A 368 -18.19 12.75 3.70
CA ALA A 368 -18.45 13.20 2.33
C ALA A 368 -17.32 12.79 1.39
N GLU A 369 -17.62 12.70 0.11
CA GLU A 369 -16.59 12.72 -0.92
C GLU A 369 -15.93 14.11 -0.95
N VAL A 370 -14.60 14.14 -1.07
CA VAL A 370 -13.81 15.38 -1.00
C VAL A 370 -14.24 16.39 -2.09
N GLU A 371 -14.57 15.90 -3.28
CA GLU A 371 -15.03 16.70 -4.43
C GLU A 371 -16.35 17.42 -4.15
N GLU A 372 -17.27 16.74 -3.46
CA GLU A 372 -18.58 17.27 -3.10
C GLU A 372 -18.44 18.28 -1.95
N PHE A 373 -17.68 17.90 -0.92
CA PHE A 373 -17.42 18.76 0.22
C PHE A 373 -16.80 20.08 -0.20
N LEU A 374 -15.68 20.06 -0.95
CA LEU A 374 -15.01 21.29 -1.37
C LEU A 374 -15.87 22.18 -2.25
N SER A 375 -16.71 21.60 -3.11
CA SER A 375 -17.62 22.37 -3.97
C SER A 375 -18.71 23.11 -3.19
N ALA A 376 -19.10 22.58 -2.03
CA ALA A 376 -20.12 23.17 -1.14
C ALA A 376 -19.52 24.02 -0.01
N PHE A 377 -18.21 23.94 0.22
CA PHE A 377 -17.55 24.59 1.35
C PHE A 377 -17.48 26.09 1.17
N GLN A 378 -18.15 26.83 2.08
CA GLN A 378 -18.20 28.31 2.11
C GLN A 378 -17.25 28.92 3.14
N GLY A 379 -16.48 28.07 3.86
CA GLY A 379 -15.57 28.50 4.91
C GLY A 379 -14.23 28.99 4.40
N ARG A 380 -13.33 29.27 5.33
CA ARG A 380 -11.90 29.52 5.08
C ARG A 380 -11.08 28.43 5.71
N ALA A 381 -9.98 28.08 5.11
CA ALA A 381 -8.95 27.24 5.68
C ALA A 381 -7.60 27.89 5.46
N ASP A 382 -6.81 27.99 6.51
CA ASP A 382 -5.45 28.51 6.42
C ASP A 382 -4.52 27.46 5.82
N ILE A 383 -4.81 26.20 6.09
CA ILE A 383 -3.99 25.06 5.66
C ILE A 383 -4.90 23.95 5.11
N VAL A 384 -4.41 23.30 4.04
CA VAL A 384 -4.99 22.07 3.52
C VAL A 384 -3.94 20.96 3.59
N VAL A 385 -4.30 19.84 4.20
CA VAL A 385 -3.51 18.60 4.19
C VAL A 385 -4.26 17.58 3.35
N VAL A 386 -3.59 16.88 2.44
CA VAL A 386 -4.19 15.84 1.60
C VAL A 386 -3.34 14.57 1.63
N ASP A 387 -3.98 13.41 1.82
CA ASP A 387 -3.39 12.06 1.68
C ASP A 387 -4.32 11.19 0.80
N PRO A 388 -4.40 11.50 -0.52
CA PRO A 388 -5.35 10.84 -1.42
C PRO A 388 -4.96 9.39 -1.72
N PRO A 389 -5.89 8.57 -2.27
CA PRO A 389 -5.59 7.25 -2.76
C PRO A 389 -4.58 7.28 -3.94
N ARG A 390 -4.14 6.10 -4.39
CA ARG A 390 -3.15 5.96 -5.49
C ARG A 390 -3.47 6.71 -6.77
N ALA A 391 -4.75 6.97 -7.04
CA ALA A 391 -5.18 7.75 -8.20
C ALA A 391 -4.76 9.24 -8.14
N GLY A 392 -4.32 9.72 -6.96
CA GLY A 392 -4.05 11.13 -6.70
C GLY A 392 -5.34 11.94 -6.54
N LEU A 393 -5.22 13.26 -6.66
CA LEU A 393 -6.36 14.17 -6.65
C LEU A 393 -7.07 14.18 -8.02
N ASP A 394 -8.38 14.29 -8.00
CA ASP A 394 -9.12 14.68 -9.21
C ASP A 394 -8.78 16.13 -9.58
N LYS A 395 -8.79 16.44 -10.88
CA LYS A 395 -8.54 17.80 -11.37
C LYS A 395 -9.51 18.82 -10.75
N LYS A 396 -10.76 18.41 -10.46
CA LYS A 396 -11.75 19.27 -9.79
C LYS A 396 -11.30 19.62 -8.38
N VAL A 397 -10.77 18.65 -7.62
CA VAL A 397 -10.23 18.88 -6.26
C VAL A 397 -9.07 19.87 -6.30
N CYS A 398 -8.11 19.69 -7.22
CA CYS A 398 -7.01 20.65 -7.40
C CYS A 398 -7.55 22.07 -7.65
N ASN A 399 -8.54 22.21 -8.53
CA ASN A 399 -9.14 23.50 -8.86
C ASN A 399 -9.88 24.11 -7.67
N GLU A 400 -10.61 23.33 -6.86
CA GLU A 400 -11.28 23.82 -5.66
C GLU A 400 -10.26 24.27 -4.59
N ILE A 401 -9.15 23.55 -4.42
CA ILE A 401 -8.05 23.98 -3.54
C ILE A 401 -7.44 25.32 -4.04
N LEU A 402 -7.24 25.48 -5.36
CA LEU A 402 -6.75 26.73 -5.94
C LEU A 402 -7.74 27.90 -5.73
N LYS A 403 -9.06 27.65 -5.74
CA LYS A 403 -10.09 28.65 -5.43
C LYS A 403 -10.14 28.99 -3.95
N LEU A 404 -10.08 27.99 -3.09
CA LEU A 404 -10.05 28.15 -1.63
C LEU A 404 -8.83 28.98 -1.21
N ALA A 405 -7.73 28.87 -1.93
CA ALA A 405 -6.48 29.60 -1.74
C ALA A 405 -5.94 29.56 -0.29
N PRO A 406 -5.78 28.35 0.32
CA PRO A 406 -5.15 28.25 1.63
C PRO A 406 -3.71 28.83 1.59
N GLN A 407 -3.21 29.24 2.75
CA GLN A 407 -1.84 29.78 2.84
C GLN A 407 -0.78 28.71 2.58
N LYS A 408 -1.02 27.47 3.06
CA LYS A 408 -0.11 26.33 2.91
C LYS A 408 -0.88 25.07 2.51
N ILE A 409 -0.22 24.22 1.73
CA ILE A 409 -0.70 22.88 1.37
C ILE A 409 0.36 21.85 1.75
N ALA A 410 -0.01 20.80 2.48
CA ALA A 410 0.79 19.62 2.64
C ALA A 410 0.18 18.48 1.83
N TYR A 411 0.92 17.96 0.85
CA TYR A 411 0.48 16.85 0.01
C TYR A 411 1.29 15.60 0.33
N VAL A 412 0.63 14.59 0.87
CA VAL A 412 1.17 13.25 1.08
C VAL A 412 0.72 12.35 -0.07
N SER A 413 1.60 11.52 -0.61
CA SER A 413 1.27 10.66 -1.73
C SER A 413 2.01 9.32 -1.66
N CYS A 414 1.32 8.25 -2.02
CA CYS A 414 1.92 6.93 -2.20
C CYS A 414 2.32 6.63 -3.66
N ASP A 415 2.04 7.55 -4.60
CA ASP A 415 2.37 7.41 -6.02
C ASP A 415 3.02 8.69 -6.58
N PRO A 416 4.31 8.64 -6.93
CA PRO A 416 5.04 9.83 -7.37
C PRO A 416 4.60 10.35 -8.75
N ALA A 417 3.96 9.51 -9.58
CA ALA A 417 3.50 9.93 -10.90
C ALA A 417 2.23 10.79 -10.79
N THR A 418 1.27 10.35 -9.97
CA THR A 418 0.05 11.13 -9.70
C THR A 418 0.37 12.41 -8.92
N LEU A 419 1.29 12.34 -7.94
CA LEU A 419 1.79 13.53 -7.25
C LEU A 419 2.34 14.57 -8.24
N ALA A 420 3.21 14.14 -9.15
CA ALA A 420 3.83 15.04 -10.14
C ALA A 420 2.79 15.68 -11.08
N ARG A 421 1.73 14.91 -11.45
CA ARG A 421 0.60 15.39 -12.25
C ARG A 421 -0.20 16.47 -11.50
N ASP A 422 -0.51 16.23 -10.25
CA ASP A 422 -1.36 17.10 -9.45
C ASP A 422 -0.60 18.38 -9.06
N LEU A 423 0.69 18.26 -8.73
CA LEU A 423 1.55 19.41 -8.48
C LEU A 423 1.73 20.29 -9.74
N ALA A 424 1.66 19.72 -10.96
CA ALA A 424 1.67 20.53 -12.19
C ALA A 424 0.48 21.48 -12.29
N ILE A 425 -0.66 21.15 -11.64
CA ILE A 425 -1.83 22.02 -11.54
C ILE A 425 -1.65 23.02 -10.38
N LEU A 426 -1.31 22.50 -9.19
CA LEU A 426 -1.22 23.35 -7.99
C LEU A 426 -0.15 24.43 -8.09
N LYS A 427 0.95 24.18 -8.80
CA LYS A 427 2.03 25.17 -9.01
C LYS A 427 1.61 26.42 -9.78
N GLU A 428 0.40 26.47 -10.33
CA GLU A 428 -0.14 27.69 -10.93
C GLU A 428 -0.28 28.84 -9.92
N LYS A 429 -0.48 28.51 -8.63
CA LYS A 429 -0.61 29.48 -7.53
C LYS A 429 0.31 29.22 -6.34
N TYR A 430 0.97 28.07 -6.29
CA TYR A 430 1.80 27.67 -5.16
C TYR A 430 3.24 27.38 -5.57
N GLU A 431 4.16 27.81 -4.74
CA GLU A 431 5.56 27.40 -4.80
C GLU A 431 5.74 26.11 -4.00
N ILE A 432 6.56 25.18 -4.52
CA ILE A 432 6.91 23.95 -3.83
C ILE A 432 8.13 24.24 -2.96
N LEU A 433 7.94 24.27 -1.65
CA LEU A 433 9.00 24.62 -0.72
C LEU A 433 9.91 23.43 -0.40
N SER A 434 9.35 22.22 -0.34
CA SER A 434 10.10 21.01 0.03
C SER A 434 9.44 19.75 -0.53
N VAL A 435 10.27 18.76 -0.88
CA VAL A 435 9.87 17.40 -1.24
C VAL A 435 10.69 16.41 -0.43
N GLN A 436 9.97 15.54 0.32
CA GLN A 436 10.59 14.53 1.18
C GLN A 436 10.23 13.12 0.71
#